data_d38afe250ac0833ff40e4f93b604b8a5
#
_entry.id   d38afe250ac0833ff40e4f93b604b8a5
#
_cell.length_a   1.000
_cell.length_b   1.000
_cell.length_c   1.000
_cell.angle_alpha   90.00
_cell.angle_beta   90.00
_cell.angle_gamma   90.00
#
_symmetry.space_group_name_H-M   'P 1'
#
loop_
_entity.id
_entity.type
_entity.pdbx_description
1 polymer ?
#
loop_
_entity_poly.entity_id
_entity_poly.type
_entity_poly.pdbx_seq_one_letter_code
_entity_poly.pdbx_strand_id
1 'polypeptide(L)'
;MLQQFPMSAYIPVADVARARQFYEQKLGFKPGREVGGGGVTYQFADGTSCVMYPTPNAGTSRASQAFWQVDDVEREVAELRARGVKFEEYDMPGLKTKDGIATGGGAKAAWFKDTEGNIMAIVQSLTSPVAAKRKRPVANARRAR
;
A
#
# COMPACT_ATOMS: atom_id res chain seq x y z
N MET A 1 -1.80 22.54 15.60
CA MET A 1 -0.40 22.13 15.52
C MET A 1 -0.24 21.11 14.40
N LEU A 2 0.39 19.95 14.55
CA LEU A 2 0.72 19.08 13.40
C LEU A 2 -0.50 18.56 12.62
N GLN A 3 -1.64 18.39 13.25
CA GLN A 3 -2.86 17.92 12.60
C GLN A 3 -3.38 18.81 11.47
N GLN A 4 -2.94 20.06 11.39
CA GLN A 4 -3.28 20.97 10.28
C GLN A 4 -2.37 20.82 9.06
N PHE A 5 -1.36 19.99 9.12
CA PHE A 5 -0.42 19.78 8.03
C PHE A 5 -0.59 18.38 7.43
N PRO A 6 -0.34 18.21 6.14
CA PRO A 6 -0.37 16.89 5.53
C PRO A 6 0.73 16.00 6.10
N MET A 7 0.44 14.73 6.25
CA MET A 7 1.40 13.72 6.69
C MET A 7 1.78 12.81 5.54
N SER A 8 3.06 12.55 5.38
CA SER A 8 3.58 11.55 4.47
C SER A 8 4.21 10.41 5.23
N ALA A 9 4.11 9.19 4.69
CA ALA A 9 4.79 8.03 5.23
C ALA A 9 6.21 7.93 4.68
N TYR A 10 7.12 7.36 5.45
CA TYR A 10 8.42 6.92 4.96
C TYR A 10 8.38 5.44 4.62
N ILE A 11 9.03 5.07 3.53
CA ILE A 11 9.33 3.66 3.20
C ILE A 11 10.85 3.50 3.21
N PRO A 12 11.41 2.86 4.25
CA PRO A 12 12.85 2.61 4.32
C PRO A 12 13.25 1.51 3.34
N VAL A 13 14.28 1.74 2.55
CA VAL A 13 14.79 0.77 1.57
C VAL A 13 16.29 0.65 1.65
N ALA A 14 16.83 -0.54 1.50
CA ALA A 14 18.27 -0.75 1.43
C ALA A 14 18.81 -0.48 0.02
N ASP A 15 18.05 -0.85 -0.99
CA ASP A 15 18.37 -0.68 -2.41
C ASP A 15 17.22 0.03 -3.13
N VAL A 16 17.40 1.30 -3.43
CA VAL A 16 16.36 2.14 -4.05
C VAL A 16 15.97 1.61 -5.43
N ALA A 17 16.92 1.19 -6.26
CA ALA A 17 16.63 0.69 -7.60
C ALA A 17 15.80 -0.60 -7.56
N ARG A 18 16.15 -1.52 -6.69
CA ARG A 18 15.40 -2.77 -6.48
C ARG A 18 14.00 -2.50 -5.93
N ALA A 19 13.88 -1.63 -4.95
CA ALA A 19 12.58 -1.25 -4.37
C ALA A 19 11.69 -0.57 -5.41
N ARG A 20 12.21 0.36 -6.21
CA ARG A 20 11.48 1.01 -7.30
C ARG A 20 10.93 -0.01 -8.28
N GLN A 21 11.73 -0.99 -8.66
CA GLN A 21 11.31 -2.04 -9.58
C GLN A 21 10.09 -2.81 -9.03
N PHE A 22 10.10 -3.14 -7.74
CA PHE A 22 8.97 -3.80 -7.10
C PHE A 22 7.72 -2.91 -7.06
N TYR A 23 7.82 -1.71 -6.55
CA TYR A 23 6.68 -0.81 -6.38
C TYR A 23 6.12 -0.31 -7.73
N GLU A 24 6.98 0.02 -8.68
CA GLU A 24 6.55 0.54 -9.98
C GLU A 24 6.06 -0.57 -10.90
N GLN A 25 6.73 -1.73 -10.95
CA GLN A 25 6.38 -2.81 -11.89
C GLN A 25 5.39 -3.82 -11.32
N LYS A 26 5.51 -4.22 -10.05
CA LYS A 26 4.60 -5.21 -9.46
C LYS A 26 3.38 -4.57 -8.82
N LEU A 27 3.54 -3.48 -8.07
CA LEU A 27 2.42 -2.78 -7.46
C LEU A 27 1.75 -1.77 -8.38
N GLY A 28 2.33 -1.48 -9.52
CA GLY A 28 1.75 -0.60 -10.53
C GLY A 28 1.84 0.88 -10.19
N PHE A 29 2.78 1.30 -9.37
CA PHE A 29 3.02 2.72 -9.12
C PHE A 29 3.48 3.41 -10.40
N LYS A 30 3.02 4.63 -10.62
CA LYS A 30 3.64 5.51 -11.62
C LYS A 30 5.08 5.80 -11.21
N PRO A 31 6.02 6.02 -12.16
CA PRO A 31 7.39 6.35 -11.83
C PRO A 31 7.48 7.47 -10.80
N GLY A 32 8.23 7.21 -9.73
CA GLY A 32 8.41 8.17 -8.66
C GLY A 32 9.33 9.32 -9.05
N ARG A 33 9.18 10.44 -8.36
CA ARG A 33 10.04 11.61 -8.53
C ARG A 33 11.21 11.54 -7.55
N GLU A 34 12.42 11.65 -8.06
CA GLU A 34 13.62 11.73 -7.24
C GLU A 34 13.65 13.01 -6.41
N VAL A 35 14.07 12.87 -5.17
CA VAL A 35 14.26 13.97 -4.22
C VAL A 35 15.65 13.88 -3.59
N GLY A 36 16.08 14.94 -2.90
CA GLY A 36 17.38 15.00 -2.27
C GLY A 36 17.67 13.80 -1.34
N GLY A 37 18.93 13.44 -1.20
CA GLY A 37 19.34 12.32 -0.36
C GLY A 37 19.11 10.94 -0.96
N GLY A 38 18.84 10.84 -2.26
CA GLY A 38 18.59 9.58 -2.96
C GLY A 38 17.18 9.03 -2.77
N GLY A 39 16.27 9.82 -2.22
CA GLY A 39 14.88 9.42 -2.00
C GLY A 39 14.03 9.51 -3.25
N VAL A 40 12.85 8.90 -3.19
CA VAL A 40 11.85 8.90 -4.26
C VAL A 40 10.47 9.12 -3.66
N THR A 41 9.73 10.09 -4.20
CA THR A 41 8.36 10.40 -3.76
C THR A 41 7.33 9.72 -4.63
N TYR A 42 6.29 9.18 -4.02
CA TYR A 42 5.11 8.66 -4.70
C TYR A 42 3.86 9.33 -4.18
N GLN A 43 2.94 9.63 -5.10
CA GLN A 43 1.64 10.21 -4.80
C GLN A 43 0.55 9.14 -4.95
N PHE A 44 -0.42 9.15 -4.05
CA PHE A 44 -1.56 8.25 -4.07
C PHE A 44 -2.87 9.03 -4.14
N ALA A 45 -3.99 8.32 -4.13
CA ALA A 45 -5.32 8.91 -4.09
C ALA A 45 -5.52 9.80 -2.84
N ASP A 46 -6.43 10.75 -2.95
CA ASP A 46 -6.86 11.64 -1.87
C ASP A 46 -5.71 12.46 -1.25
N GLY A 47 -4.68 12.77 -2.03
CA GLY A 47 -3.57 13.62 -1.61
C GLY A 47 -2.59 12.94 -0.66
N THR A 48 -2.65 11.63 -0.50
CA THR A 48 -1.67 10.89 0.30
C THR A 48 -0.38 10.66 -0.48
N SER A 49 0.71 10.47 0.23
CA SER A 49 2.03 10.30 -0.37
C SER A 49 2.97 9.51 0.52
N CYS A 50 4.06 9.04 -0.05
CA CYS A 50 5.18 8.51 0.71
C CYS A 50 6.51 8.98 0.13
N VAL A 51 7.54 8.86 0.95
CA VAL A 51 8.93 9.06 0.56
C VAL A 51 9.68 7.77 0.80
N MET A 52 10.12 7.15 -0.26
CA MET A 52 11.07 6.04 -0.20
C MET A 52 12.47 6.61 0.00
N TYR A 53 13.22 6.10 0.96
CA TYR A 53 14.54 6.62 1.26
C TYR A 53 15.54 5.52 1.58
N PRO A 54 16.82 5.68 1.18
CA PRO A 54 17.85 4.68 1.43
C PRO A 54 18.28 4.67 2.90
N THR A 55 18.29 3.49 3.49
CA THR A 55 18.78 3.28 4.85
C THR A 55 19.15 1.81 5.07
N PRO A 56 20.23 1.52 5.82
CA PRO A 56 20.56 0.15 6.18
C PRO A 56 19.57 -0.48 7.18
N ASN A 57 18.68 0.32 7.76
CA ASN A 57 17.67 -0.14 8.72
C ASN A 57 16.37 -0.63 8.06
N ALA A 58 16.32 -0.72 6.74
CA ALA A 58 15.15 -1.26 6.04
C ALA A 58 14.85 -2.70 6.46
N GLY A 59 13.57 -3.03 6.57
CA GLY A 59 13.11 -4.39 6.88
C GLY A 59 13.38 -4.86 8.31
N THR A 60 13.76 -3.98 9.21
CA THR A 60 14.08 -4.33 10.60
C THR A 60 12.86 -4.38 11.51
N SER A 61 11.75 -3.78 11.10
CA SER A 61 10.50 -3.83 11.86
C SER A 61 9.71 -5.11 11.57
N ARG A 62 9.19 -5.74 12.63
CA ARG A 62 8.25 -6.85 12.53
C ARG A 62 6.79 -6.38 12.48
N ALA A 63 6.56 -5.08 12.62
CA ALA A 63 5.24 -4.48 12.51
C ALA A 63 4.93 -4.05 11.08
N SER A 64 3.65 -3.98 10.75
CA SER A 64 3.20 -3.42 9.47
C SER A 64 3.65 -1.96 9.35
N GLN A 65 4.20 -1.62 8.19
CA GLN A 65 4.77 -0.32 7.90
C GLN A 65 3.71 0.69 7.44
N ALA A 66 2.90 0.27 6.50
CA ALA A 66 1.84 1.07 5.91
C ALA A 66 0.79 0.16 5.25
N PHE A 67 -0.37 0.73 4.96
CA PHE A 67 -1.39 0.01 4.21
C PHE A 67 -2.09 0.93 3.23
N TRP A 68 -2.61 0.33 2.15
CA TRP A 68 -3.55 0.97 1.24
C TRP A 68 -4.96 0.54 1.59
N GLN A 69 -5.86 1.50 1.65
CA GLN A 69 -7.28 1.20 1.77
C GLN A 69 -7.84 0.93 0.37
N VAL A 70 -8.38 -0.26 0.18
CA VAL A 70 -8.90 -0.75 -1.10
C VAL A 70 -10.39 -1.05 -1.00
N ASP A 71 -11.04 -1.15 -2.15
CA ASP A 71 -12.48 -1.42 -2.21
C ASP A 71 -12.79 -2.93 -2.17
N ASP A 72 -11.86 -3.76 -2.63
CA ASP A 72 -12.02 -5.21 -2.75
C ASP A 72 -10.67 -5.91 -2.55
N VAL A 73 -10.44 -6.45 -1.35
CA VAL A 73 -9.18 -7.10 -1.01
C VAL A 73 -8.97 -8.37 -1.84
N GLU A 74 -9.99 -9.16 -2.08
CA GLU A 74 -9.86 -10.39 -2.86
C GLU A 74 -9.39 -10.11 -4.29
N ARG A 75 -9.93 -9.08 -4.91
CA ARG A 75 -9.54 -8.66 -6.25
C ARG A 75 -8.10 -8.17 -6.29
N GLU A 76 -7.71 -7.31 -5.35
CA GLU A 76 -6.35 -6.78 -5.30
C GLU A 76 -5.32 -7.88 -5.01
N VAL A 77 -5.63 -8.82 -4.11
CA VAL A 77 -4.78 -9.98 -3.85
C VAL A 77 -4.57 -10.81 -5.13
N ALA A 78 -5.65 -11.08 -5.86
CA ALA A 78 -5.57 -11.85 -7.11
C ALA A 78 -4.71 -11.14 -8.16
N GLU A 79 -4.90 -9.84 -8.35
CA GLU A 79 -4.11 -9.04 -9.30
C GLU A 79 -2.63 -8.98 -8.92
N LEU A 80 -2.33 -8.75 -7.65
CA LEU A 80 -0.95 -8.68 -7.17
C LEU A 80 -0.25 -10.03 -7.23
N ARG A 81 -0.95 -11.12 -6.90
CA ARG A 81 -0.41 -12.49 -7.08
C ARG A 81 -0.08 -12.78 -8.54
N ALA A 82 -0.92 -12.35 -9.46
CA ALA A 82 -0.66 -12.51 -10.90
C ALA A 82 0.62 -11.77 -11.35
N ARG A 83 1.03 -10.75 -10.63
CA ARG A 83 2.27 -10.01 -10.84
C ARG A 83 3.45 -10.53 -10.02
N GLY A 84 3.27 -11.62 -9.30
CA GLY A 84 4.33 -12.27 -8.54
C GLY A 84 4.50 -11.78 -7.11
N VAL A 85 3.56 -11.03 -6.55
CA VAL A 85 3.55 -10.67 -5.14
C VAL A 85 3.10 -11.86 -4.31
N LYS A 86 3.86 -12.19 -3.26
CA LYS A 86 3.54 -13.25 -2.32
C LYS A 86 2.91 -12.66 -1.08
N PHE A 87 1.73 -13.17 -0.72
CA PHE A 87 1.05 -12.76 0.51
C PHE A 87 1.47 -13.65 1.68
N GLU A 88 1.59 -13.01 2.85
CA GLU A 88 1.91 -13.68 4.11
C GLU A 88 0.70 -14.45 4.63
N GLU A 89 0.97 -15.55 5.33
CA GLU A 89 -0.03 -16.30 6.08
C GLU A 89 0.26 -16.18 7.57
N TYR A 90 -0.76 -15.90 8.35
CA TYR A 90 -0.68 -15.82 9.80
C TYR A 90 -1.67 -16.77 10.46
N ASP A 91 -1.24 -17.43 11.52
CA ASP A 91 -2.08 -18.26 12.39
C ASP A 91 -1.63 -18.02 13.83
N MET A 92 -2.17 -16.97 14.43
CA MET A 92 -1.87 -16.60 15.81
C MET A 92 -3.13 -16.07 16.50
N PRO A 93 -3.16 -16.01 17.84
CA PRO A 93 -4.30 -15.47 18.56
C PRO A 93 -4.70 -14.07 18.06
N GLY A 94 -5.95 -13.92 17.62
CA GLY A 94 -6.49 -12.67 17.10
C GLY A 94 -6.15 -12.36 15.65
N LEU A 95 -5.35 -13.19 14.96
CA LEU A 95 -4.99 -12.99 13.56
C LEU A 95 -4.83 -14.31 12.83
N LYS A 96 -5.82 -14.68 12.05
CA LYS A 96 -5.78 -15.86 11.18
C LYS A 96 -6.11 -15.48 9.75
N THR A 97 -5.21 -15.80 8.83
CA THR A 97 -5.43 -15.65 7.40
C THR A 97 -5.89 -16.97 6.77
N LYS A 98 -6.67 -16.83 5.71
CA LYS A 98 -7.02 -17.90 4.79
C LYS A 98 -6.79 -17.39 3.38
N ASP A 99 -5.96 -18.08 2.60
CA ASP A 99 -5.55 -17.62 1.28
C ASP A 99 -4.97 -16.18 1.30
N GLY A 100 -4.20 -15.87 2.35
CA GLY A 100 -3.58 -14.58 2.55
C GLY A 100 -4.48 -13.49 3.13
N ILE A 101 -5.76 -13.79 3.41
CA ILE A 101 -6.75 -12.78 3.81
C ILE A 101 -7.26 -13.09 5.22
N ALA A 102 -7.21 -12.09 6.10
CA ALA A 102 -7.86 -12.11 7.40
C ALA A 102 -9.14 -11.29 7.36
N THR A 103 -10.19 -11.79 7.99
CA THR A 103 -11.47 -11.10 8.15
C THR A 103 -11.80 -11.01 9.64
N GLY A 104 -12.08 -9.81 10.11
CA GLY A 104 -12.46 -9.58 11.51
C GLY A 104 -12.42 -8.10 11.85
N GLY A 105 -13.05 -7.71 12.96
CA GLY A 105 -13.05 -6.32 13.41
C GLY A 105 -13.66 -5.33 12.42
N GLY A 106 -14.57 -5.79 11.53
CA GLY A 106 -15.17 -4.93 10.51
C GLY A 106 -14.28 -4.63 9.31
N ALA A 107 -13.25 -5.43 9.08
CA ALA A 107 -12.32 -5.26 7.98
C ALA A 107 -11.85 -6.59 7.39
N LYS A 108 -11.36 -6.54 6.16
CA LYS A 108 -10.53 -7.58 5.55
C LYS A 108 -9.15 -7.01 5.28
N ALA A 109 -8.13 -7.80 5.50
CA ALA A 109 -6.75 -7.36 5.29
C ALA A 109 -5.89 -8.48 4.74
N ALA A 110 -4.86 -8.09 3.97
CA ALA A 110 -3.83 -9.00 3.49
C ALA A 110 -2.47 -8.32 3.60
N TRP A 111 -1.42 -9.08 3.88
CA TRP A 111 -0.07 -8.57 4.10
C TRP A 111 0.91 -9.19 3.12
N PHE A 112 1.87 -8.40 2.71
CA PHE A 112 2.99 -8.85 1.89
C PHE A 112 4.26 -8.13 2.32
N LYS A 113 5.41 -8.71 1.99
CA LYS A 113 6.69 -8.04 2.16
C LYS A 113 7.13 -7.45 0.83
N ASP A 114 7.68 -6.24 0.89
CA ASP A 114 8.39 -5.69 -0.26
C ASP A 114 9.77 -6.35 -0.41
N THR A 115 10.54 -5.95 -1.42
CA THR A 115 11.89 -6.50 -1.65
C THR A 115 12.89 -6.13 -0.57
N GLU A 116 12.56 -5.18 0.31
CA GLU A 116 13.41 -4.67 1.38
C GLU A 116 13.07 -5.27 2.75
N GLY A 117 12.07 -6.16 2.81
CA GLY A 117 11.61 -6.78 4.04
C GLY A 117 10.59 -5.97 4.81
N ASN A 118 10.10 -4.86 4.28
CA ASN A 118 9.01 -4.10 4.91
C ASN A 118 7.69 -4.86 4.78
N ILE A 119 6.94 -4.92 5.87
CA ILE A 119 5.60 -5.51 5.88
C ILE A 119 4.58 -4.45 5.50
N MET A 120 3.93 -4.66 4.37
CA MET A 120 2.90 -3.78 3.83
C MET A 120 1.56 -4.50 3.84
N ALA A 121 0.47 -3.74 3.84
CA ALA A 121 -0.87 -4.32 3.86
C ALA A 121 -1.81 -3.63 2.88
N ILE A 122 -2.85 -4.35 2.50
CA ILE A 122 -4.04 -3.80 1.87
C ILE A 122 -5.23 -4.11 2.78
N VAL A 123 -6.11 -3.15 2.96
CA VAL A 123 -7.21 -3.22 3.92
C VAL A 123 -8.50 -2.74 3.27
N GLN A 124 -9.56 -3.52 3.42
CA GLN A 124 -10.92 -3.14 3.04
C GLN A 124 -11.75 -2.95 4.30
N SER A 125 -12.33 -1.77 4.47
CA SER A 125 -13.31 -1.54 5.52
C SER A 125 -14.67 -2.10 5.10
N LEU A 126 -15.29 -2.89 5.98
CA LEU A 126 -16.62 -3.46 5.75
C LEU A 126 -17.75 -2.60 6.34
N THR A 127 -17.39 -1.67 7.23
CA THR A 127 -18.37 -0.91 8.05
C THR A 127 -18.26 0.61 7.92
N SER A 128 -17.20 1.12 7.29
CA SER A 128 -16.95 2.55 7.19
C SER A 128 -17.82 3.21 6.12
N PRO A 129 -18.56 4.30 6.45
CA PRO A 129 -19.26 5.10 5.45
C PRO A 129 -18.36 5.70 4.37
N VAL A 130 -17.04 5.81 4.63
CA VAL A 130 -16.05 6.28 3.67
C VAL A 130 -15.86 5.28 2.53
N ALA A 131 -15.98 3.98 2.77
CA ALA A 131 -15.91 2.94 1.74
C ALA A 131 -17.04 3.08 0.72
N ALA A 132 -18.24 3.51 1.13
CA ALA A 132 -19.38 3.73 0.24
C ALA A 132 -19.23 4.99 -0.64
N LYS A 133 -18.47 6.00 -0.19
CA LYS A 133 -18.24 7.26 -0.92
C LYS A 133 -17.14 7.16 -1.97
N ARG A 134 -16.30 6.11 -1.93
CA ARG A 134 -15.24 5.86 -2.90
C ARG A 134 -15.68 5.12 -4.15
N LYS A 135 -16.97 4.88 -4.33
CA LYS A 135 -17.48 4.54 -5.66
C LYS A 135 -17.10 5.70 -6.57
N ARG A 136 -16.21 5.42 -7.52
CA ARG A 136 -15.69 6.37 -8.49
C ARG A 136 -16.80 7.29 -8.97
N PRO A 137 -16.60 8.61 -8.99
CA PRO A 137 -17.42 9.45 -9.83
C PRO A 137 -17.30 8.90 -11.24
N VAL A 138 -18.44 8.58 -11.82
CA VAL A 138 -18.52 8.30 -13.26
C VAL A 138 -17.81 9.46 -13.93
N ALA A 139 -16.75 9.17 -14.68
CA ALA A 139 -16.10 10.18 -15.49
C ALA A 139 -17.18 10.75 -16.40
N ASN A 140 -17.68 11.94 -16.07
CA ASN A 140 -18.51 12.67 -17.00
C ASN A 140 -17.62 12.89 -18.23
N ALA A 141 -17.96 12.20 -19.29
CA ALA A 141 -17.43 12.52 -20.59
C ALA A 141 -17.75 14.00 -20.83
N ARG A 142 -16.79 14.88 -20.61
CA ARG A 142 -16.90 16.24 -21.07
C ARG A 142 -17.06 16.14 -22.56
N ARG A 143 -18.23 16.48 -23.03
CA ARG A 143 -18.41 16.76 -24.45
C ARG A 143 -17.40 17.83 -24.81
N ALA A 144 -16.39 17.47 -25.57
CA ALA A 144 -15.61 18.43 -26.30
C ALA A 144 -16.56 19.15 -27.25
N ARG A 145 -16.71 20.47 -27.08
CA ARG A 145 -17.26 21.33 -28.13
C ARG A 145 -16.14 21.78 -29.04
#